data_0fac00c055e9c6675f3ccdf10fa688b2
#
_entry.id   0fac00c055e9c6675f3ccdf10fa688b2
#
_cell.length_a   1.000
_cell.length_b   1.000
_cell.length_c   1.000
_cell.angle_alpha   90.00
_cell.angle_beta   90.00
_cell.angle_gamma   90.00
#
_symmetry.space_group_name_H-M   'P 1'
#
loop_
_entity.id
_entity.type
_entity.pdbx_description
1 polymer ?
#
loop_
_entity_poly.entity_id
_entity_poly.type
_entity_poly.pdbx_seq_one_letter_code
_entity_poly.pdbx_strand_id
1 'polypeptide(L)'
;MSTPTSLSRAVAKWLKSLTLAAVATSALGVAHAASDKPLKLGTTAAFVPVLEVAAAEAAKEGVKVELVEFSDWKTPNVTLAAGDIDANYFQHIPFLTNANKEGGFDLKPVAPGVINNVGLYSKKYKSLAELPVGAKVAIAGDAVNGARGLLLLEKAGLIKLKPGTGFQTTVADIVENPKKIEIIELEAVQLARTLDDVDLAQGMPHYLRLAGTIDPESALIFDGQDQKIYAIQFVTRPEGQDDARLRTFIKVYQNSPVVRAALDKTQGKLYSPGWEN
;
A
#
# COMPACT_ATOMS: atom_id res chain seq x y z
N MET A 1 -19.37 -97.92 -16.95
CA MET A 1 -18.58 -97.29 -17.97
C MET A 1 -19.44 -96.16 -18.57
N SER A 2 -19.37 -94.97 -18.03
CA SER A 2 -20.24 -93.87 -18.45
C SER A 2 -19.42 -92.61 -18.43
N THR A 3 -19.23 -91.98 -19.54
CA THR A 3 -18.52 -90.72 -19.77
C THR A 3 -19.33 -89.56 -19.24
N PRO A 4 -18.74 -88.59 -18.55
CA PRO A 4 -19.43 -87.36 -18.16
C PRO A 4 -19.35 -86.30 -19.28
N THR A 5 -20.49 -85.72 -19.47
CA THR A 5 -20.88 -84.72 -20.46
C THR A 5 -20.27 -83.33 -20.24
N SER A 6 -19.99 -82.73 -21.31
CA SER A 6 -19.49 -81.32 -21.51
C SER A 6 -20.49 -80.24 -21.06
N LEU A 7 -20.30 -79.63 -19.88
CA LEU A 7 -21.11 -78.48 -19.43
C LEU A 7 -20.34 -77.53 -18.53
N SER A 8 -19.05 -77.25 -18.85
CA SER A 8 -18.22 -76.33 -18.01
C SER A 8 -17.44 -75.30 -18.77
N ARG A 9 -17.78 -75.00 -20.05
CA ARG A 9 -17.04 -74.02 -20.83
C ARG A 9 -17.81 -72.74 -21.20
N ALA A 10 -19.08 -72.61 -20.82
CA ALA A 10 -19.91 -71.43 -21.16
C ALA A 10 -20.03 -70.38 -20.05
N VAL A 11 -19.71 -70.74 -18.79
CA VAL A 11 -19.87 -69.81 -17.65
C VAL A 11 -18.62 -68.90 -17.38
N ALA A 12 -17.45 -69.32 -17.93
CA ALA A 12 -16.19 -68.56 -17.67
C ALA A 12 -15.95 -67.36 -18.57
N LYS A 13 -16.83 -67.03 -19.53
CA LYS A 13 -16.66 -65.91 -20.45
C LYS A 13 -17.52 -64.67 -20.13
N TRP A 14 -18.42 -64.76 -19.13
CA TRP A 14 -19.30 -63.61 -18.78
C TRP A 14 -18.89 -62.86 -17.53
N LEU A 15 -17.84 -63.25 -16.84
CA LEU A 15 -17.33 -62.57 -15.63
C LEU A 15 -16.10 -61.72 -15.88
N LYS A 16 -15.69 -61.47 -17.13
CA LYS A 16 -14.54 -60.60 -17.44
C LYS A 16 -14.88 -59.27 -18.10
N SER A 17 -16.16 -58.91 -18.22
CA SER A 17 -16.61 -57.67 -18.89
C SER A 17 -17.30 -56.66 -17.96
N LEU A 18 -17.18 -56.80 -16.64
CA LEU A 18 -17.88 -55.92 -15.67
C LEU A 18 -16.93 -55.25 -14.66
N THR A 19 -15.62 -55.17 -14.94
CA THR A 19 -14.66 -54.53 -14.03
C THR A 19 -13.82 -53.43 -14.73
N LEU A 20 -14.38 -52.74 -15.72
CA LEU A 20 -13.67 -51.63 -16.40
C LEU A 20 -14.58 -50.41 -16.65
N ALA A 21 -15.44 -50.07 -15.69
CA ALA A 21 -16.30 -48.90 -15.77
C ALA A 21 -16.53 -48.20 -14.43
N ALA A 22 -15.52 -48.12 -13.56
CA ALA A 22 -15.63 -47.41 -12.27
C ALA A 22 -14.33 -46.76 -11.83
N VAL A 23 -13.54 -46.20 -12.75
CA VAL A 23 -12.40 -45.27 -12.42
C VAL A 23 -12.38 -44.15 -13.43
N ALA A 24 -13.43 -43.38 -13.45
CA ALA A 24 -13.42 -42.08 -14.13
C ALA A 24 -14.51 -41.22 -13.48
N THR A 25 -14.19 -40.51 -12.43
CA THR A 25 -14.82 -39.24 -12.00
C THR A 25 -14.51 -39.01 -10.53
N SER A 26 -13.30 -38.62 -10.22
CA SER A 26 -13.00 -37.96 -8.95
C SER A 26 -11.90 -36.92 -9.18
N ALA A 27 -11.95 -36.20 -10.31
CA ALA A 27 -11.38 -34.88 -10.41
C ALA A 27 -12.43 -33.89 -9.87
N LEU A 28 -12.90 -34.12 -8.65
CA LEU A 28 -13.54 -33.09 -7.86
C LEU A 28 -12.44 -32.04 -7.60
N GLY A 29 -12.51 -30.96 -8.39
CA GLY A 29 -11.77 -29.77 -8.11
C GLY A 29 -11.87 -29.47 -6.61
N VAL A 30 -10.75 -29.33 -5.95
CA VAL A 30 -10.68 -28.69 -4.65
C VAL A 30 -11.17 -27.26 -4.92
N ALA A 31 -12.49 -27.07 -4.90
CA ALA A 31 -13.07 -25.76 -4.71
C ALA A 31 -12.47 -25.31 -3.36
N HIS A 32 -11.51 -24.39 -3.43
CA HIS A 32 -11.11 -23.66 -2.25
C HIS A 32 -12.40 -23.03 -1.73
N ALA A 33 -12.94 -23.59 -0.65
CA ALA A 33 -14.03 -22.96 0.08
C ALA A 33 -13.49 -21.56 0.43
N ALA A 34 -14.02 -20.56 -0.24
CA ALA A 34 -13.73 -19.18 0.10
C ALA A 34 -14.02 -19.08 1.60
N SER A 35 -13.02 -18.68 2.37
CA SER A 35 -13.19 -18.48 3.81
C SER A 35 -14.34 -17.50 3.99
N ASP A 36 -15.42 -17.92 4.69
CA ASP A 36 -16.56 -17.01 5.00
C ASP A 36 -16.13 -15.79 5.84
N LYS A 37 -14.94 -15.87 6.43
CA LYS A 37 -14.35 -14.79 7.23
C LYS A 37 -13.86 -13.65 6.31
N PRO A 38 -14.30 -12.42 6.52
CA PRO A 38 -13.81 -11.28 5.74
C PRO A 38 -12.30 -11.07 5.93
N LEU A 39 -11.64 -10.58 4.88
CA LEU A 39 -10.28 -10.04 4.97
C LEU A 39 -10.35 -8.69 5.68
N LYS A 40 -9.76 -8.58 6.88
CA LYS A 40 -9.63 -7.30 7.58
C LYS A 40 -8.41 -6.55 7.09
N LEU A 41 -8.64 -5.46 6.37
CA LEU A 41 -7.59 -4.62 5.78
C LEU A 41 -7.52 -3.27 6.48
N GLY A 42 -6.44 -3.03 7.22
CA GLY A 42 -6.16 -1.75 7.86
C GLY A 42 -5.66 -0.71 6.84
N THR A 43 -6.16 0.52 6.96
CA THR A 43 -5.73 1.62 6.10
C THR A 43 -5.94 2.97 6.77
N THR A 44 -5.60 4.06 6.08
CA THR A 44 -5.85 5.43 6.52
C THR A 44 -6.82 6.14 5.59
N ALA A 45 -7.50 7.18 6.08
CA ALA A 45 -8.62 7.88 5.43
C ALA A 45 -8.38 8.18 3.93
N ALA A 46 -7.17 8.57 3.56
CA ALA A 46 -6.87 8.99 2.19
C ALA A 46 -6.91 7.85 1.16
N PHE A 47 -6.81 6.58 1.59
CA PHE A 47 -6.88 5.41 0.70
C PHE A 47 -8.25 4.72 0.72
N VAL A 48 -9.11 5.01 1.71
CA VAL A 48 -10.43 4.38 1.86
C VAL A 48 -11.25 4.42 0.58
N PRO A 49 -11.42 5.56 -0.13
CA PRO A 49 -12.31 5.61 -1.30
C PRO A 49 -11.94 4.64 -2.43
N VAL A 50 -10.65 4.41 -2.65
CA VAL A 50 -10.17 3.45 -3.67
C VAL A 50 -10.28 2.02 -3.17
N LEU A 51 -9.97 1.78 -1.90
CA LEU A 51 -10.04 0.44 -1.31
C LEU A 51 -11.48 -0.06 -1.18
N GLU A 52 -12.46 0.82 -0.96
CA GLU A 52 -13.89 0.47 -1.02
C GLU A 52 -14.30 -0.02 -2.42
N VAL A 53 -13.86 0.66 -3.46
CA VAL A 53 -14.09 0.22 -4.85
C VAL A 53 -13.42 -1.14 -5.09
N ALA A 54 -12.18 -1.32 -4.65
CA ALA A 54 -11.48 -2.59 -4.77
C ALA A 54 -12.17 -3.71 -3.98
N ALA A 55 -12.71 -3.42 -2.79
CA ALA A 55 -13.47 -4.36 -1.98
C ALA A 55 -14.77 -4.80 -2.68
N ALA A 56 -15.49 -3.85 -3.30
CA ALA A 56 -16.69 -4.16 -4.08
C ALA A 56 -16.37 -5.05 -5.30
N GLU A 57 -15.25 -4.81 -5.98
CA GLU A 57 -14.80 -5.66 -7.08
C GLU A 57 -14.33 -7.03 -6.59
N ALA A 58 -13.59 -7.11 -5.46
CA ALA A 58 -13.16 -8.37 -4.87
C ALA A 58 -14.31 -9.25 -4.39
N ALA A 59 -15.43 -8.63 -3.98
CA ALA A 59 -16.64 -9.37 -3.62
C ALA A 59 -17.22 -10.19 -4.79
N LYS A 60 -17.04 -9.73 -6.03
CA LYS A 60 -17.45 -10.46 -7.25
C LYS A 60 -16.58 -11.72 -7.48
N GLU A 61 -15.35 -11.70 -6.95
CA GLU A 61 -14.39 -12.82 -6.95
C GLU A 61 -14.54 -13.69 -5.67
N GLY A 62 -15.58 -13.48 -4.86
CA GLY A 62 -15.86 -14.23 -3.65
C GLY A 62 -15.07 -13.80 -2.41
N VAL A 63 -14.37 -12.69 -2.44
CA VAL A 63 -13.61 -12.17 -1.29
C VAL A 63 -14.36 -11.01 -0.63
N LYS A 64 -14.80 -11.23 0.62
CA LYS A 64 -15.34 -10.16 1.46
C LYS A 64 -14.18 -9.42 2.12
N VAL A 65 -14.22 -8.09 2.10
CA VAL A 65 -13.21 -7.22 2.73
C VAL A 65 -13.88 -6.31 3.73
N GLU A 66 -13.30 -6.22 4.92
CA GLU A 66 -13.64 -5.28 5.98
C GLU A 66 -12.50 -4.27 6.10
N LEU A 67 -12.75 -3.00 5.77
CA LEU A 67 -11.77 -1.94 5.93
C LEU A 67 -11.78 -1.44 7.37
N VAL A 68 -10.59 -1.37 7.98
CA VAL A 68 -10.37 -0.81 9.31
C VAL A 68 -9.58 0.49 9.14
N GLU A 69 -10.24 1.63 9.36
CA GLU A 69 -9.62 2.93 9.20
C GLU A 69 -8.90 3.37 10.48
N PHE A 70 -7.68 3.89 10.30
CA PHE A 70 -6.84 4.45 11.35
C PHE A 70 -6.59 5.93 11.10
N SER A 71 -6.52 6.71 12.20
CA SER A 71 -6.27 8.15 12.18
C SER A 71 -4.78 8.52 12.31
N ASP A 72 -3.90 7.54 12.51
CA ASP A 72 -2.45 7.71 12.65
C ASP A 72 -1.68 6.64 11.84
N TRP A 73 -0.34 6.75 11.81
CA TRP A 73 0.51 5.84 11.04
C TRP A 73 1.28 4.82 11.89
N LYS A 74 1.05 4.78 13.21
CA LYS A 74 1.67 3.81 14.12
C LYS A 74 0.75 2.63 14.41
N THR A 75 -0.50 2.93 14.76
CA THR A 75 -1.51 1.94 15.16
C THR A 75 -1.75 0.84 14.12
N PRO A 76 -1.77 1.08 12.79
CA PRO A 76 -1.98 0.02 11.81
C PRO A 76 -0.98 -1.14 11.91
N ASN A 77 0.30 -0.86 12.18
CA ASN A 77 1.32 -1.90 12.32
C ASN A 77 1.23 -2.64 13.65
N VAL A 78 0.90 -1.94 14.73
CA VAL A 78 0.65 -2.55 16.05
C VAL A 78 -0.53 -3.52 15.98
N THR A 79 -1.64 -3.07 15.39
CA THR A 79 -2.87 -3.86 15.22
C THR A 79 -2.65 -5.08 14.30
N LEU A 80 -1.84 -4.90 13.25
CA LEU A 80 -1.46 -6.00 12.35
C LEU A 80 -0.58 -7.03 13.08
N ALA A 81 0.43 -6.57 13.83
CA ALA A 81 1.31 -7.45 14.58
C ALA A 81 0.56 -8.23 15.67
N ALA A 82 -0.45 -7.62 16.31
CA ALA A 82 -1.32 -8.27 17.29
C ALA A 82 -2.28 -9.32 16.67
N GLY A 83 -2.49 -9.29 15.35
CA GLY A 83 -3.39 -10.21 14.65
C GLY A 83 -4.86 -9.77 14.59
N ASP A 84 -5.16 -8.52 14.99
CA ASP A 84 -6.53 -7.98 14.99
C ASP A 84 -7.00 -7.60 13.58
N ILE A 85 -6.06 -7.34 12.66
CA ILE A 85 -6.26 -7.22 11.21
C ILE A 85 -5.38 -8.23 10.46
N ASP A 86 -5.76 -8.59 9.23
CA ASP A 86 -5.05 -9.58 8.41
C ASP A 86 -3.93 -8.95 7.58
N ALA A 87 -4.14 -7.72 7.11
CA ALA A 87 -3.17 -6.93 6.34
C ALA A 87 -3.37 -5.43 6.57
N ASN A 88 -2.39 -4.62 6.14
CA ASN A 88 -2.59 -3.18 6.01
C ASN A 88 -2.09 -2.62 4.68
N TYR A 89 -2.60 -1.44 4.31
CA TYR A 89 -2.23 -0.69 3.11
C TYR A 89 -2.20 0.80 3.42
N PHE A 90 -1.02 1.34 3.74
CA PHE A 90 -0.83 2.78 4.03
C PHE A 90 0.62 3.22 3.94
N GLN A 91 1.60 2.32 3.94
CA GLN A 91 3.02 2.56 4.15
C GLN A 91 3.88 2.07 2.99
N HIS A 92 5.01 2.72 2.77
CA HIS A 92 6.03 2.31 1.81
C HIS A 92 7.20 1.56 2.49
N ILE A 93 8.08 0.95 1.70
CA ILE A 93 9.17 0.08 2.22
C ILE A 93 10.05 0.78 3.29
N PRO A 94 10.57 2.02 3.10
CA PRO A 94 11.37 2.65 4.14
C PRO A 94 10.63 2.81 5.47
N PHE A 95 9.34 3.17 5.43
CA PHE A 95 8.53 3.30 6.65
C PHE A 95 8.33 1.94 7.33
N LEU A 96 7.97 0.90 6.58
CA LEU A 96 7.82 -0.46 7.09
C LEU A 96 9.11 -0.97 7.75
N THR A 97 10.26 -0.76 7.09
CA THR A 97 11.57 -1.17 7.62
C THR A 97 11.86 -0.50 8.97
N ASN A 98 11.60 0.81 9.05
CA ASN A 98 11.77 1.55 10.31
C ASN A 98 10.79 1.09 11.38
N ALA A 99 9.51 0.92 11.03
CA ALA A 99 8.48 0.44 11.96
C ALA A 99 8.79 -0.96 12.51
N ASN A 100 9.26 -1.88 11.66
CA ASN A 100 9.71 -3.20 12.10
C ASN A 100 10.86 -3.11 13.09
N LYS A 101 11.86 -2.26 12.81
CA LYS A 101 13.03 -2.07 13.68
C LYS A 101 12.64 -1.48 15.03
N GLU A 102 11.84 -0.43 15.04
CA GLU A 102 11.45 0.28 16.26
C GLU A 102 10.44 -0.51 17.09
N GLY A 103 9.47 -1.15 16.45
CA GLY A 103 8.41 -1.91 17.10
C GLY A 103 8.76 -3.37 17.42
N GLY A 104 9.93 -3.86 16.94
CA GLY A 104 10.28 -5.27 17.07
C GLY A 104 9.35 -6.19 16.27
N PHE A 105 8.76 -5.67 15.18
CA PHE A 105 7.84 -6.43 14.33
C PHE A 105 8.60 -7.20 13.24
N ASP A 106 7.94 -8.21 12.66
CA ASP A 106 8.42 -8.96 11.49
C ASP A 106 7.38 -8.90 10.35
N LEU A 107 6.80 -7.72 10.12
CA LEU A 107 5.80 -7.51 9.08
C LEU A 107 6.44 -7.56 7.69
N LYS A 108 5.72 -8.18 6.74
CA LYS A 108 6.22 -8.47 5.39
C LYS A 108 5.43 -7.71 4.31
N PRO A 109 6.09 -7.04 3.38
CA PRO A 109 5.42 -6.54 2.19
C PRO A 109 5.07 -7.71 1.26
N VAL A 110 3.87 -7.69 0.70
CA VAL A 110 3.37 -8.73 -0.22
C VAL A 110 3.36 -8.24 -1.66
N ALA A 111 2.89 -7.01 -1.87
CA ALA A 111 2.81 -6.42 -3.20
C ALA A 111 2.76 -4.90 -3.14
N PRO A 112 3.31 -4.21 -4.15
CA PRO A 112 3.19 -2.77 -4.27
C PRO A 112 1.81 -2.33 -4.75
N GLY A 113 1.38 -1.19 -4.24
CA GLY A 113 0.28 -0.40 -4.75
C GLY A 113 0.79 0.85 -5.47
N VAL A 114 0.20 2.02 -5.18
CA VAL A 114 0.55 3.27 -5.85
C VAL A 114 1.83 3.91 -5.30
N ILE A 115 2.55 4.62 -6.17
CA ILE A 115 3.59 5.57 -5.80
C ILE A 115 2.95 6.95 -5.81
N ASN A 116 3.00 7.67 -4.69
CA ASN A 116 2.50 9.03 -4.60
C ASN A 116 3.65 10.03 -4.58
N ASN A 117 3.49 11.11 -5.34
CA ASN A 117 4.35 12.28 -5.18
C ASN A 117 4.25 12.84 -3.76
N VAL A 118 5.32 13.47 -3.33
CA VAL A 118 5.33 14.43 -2.22
C VAL A 118 5.75 15.77 -2.79
N GLY A 119 5.07 16.84 -2.38
CA GLY A 119 5.35 18.20 -2.85
C GLY A 119 5.60 19.17 -1.71
N LEU A 120 6.16 20.33 -2.07
CA LEU A 120 6.22 21.50 -1.19
C LEU A 120 5.13 22.49 -1.63
N TYR A 121 4.28 22.86 -0.70
CA TYR A 121 3.09 23.68 -0.93
C TYR A 121 3.12 24.96 -0.12
N SER A 122 2.58 26.02 -0.71
CA SER A 122 2.35 27.30 -0.03
C SER A 122 1.03 27.91 -0.45
N LYS A 123 0.27 28.46 0.49
CA LYS A 123 -0.88 29.32 0.21
C LYS A 123 -0.47 30.77 0.02
N LYS A 124 0.70 31.17 0.54
CA LYS A 124 1.17 32.55 0.60
C LYS A 124 2.03 32.93 -0.59
N TYR A 125 2.86 32.03 -1.08
CA TYR A 125 3.89 32.28 -2.09
C TYR A 125 3.65 31.45 -3.36
N LYS A 126 3.99 32.03 -4.52
CA LYS A 126 3.82 31.37 -5.82
C LYS A 126 5.10 30.72 -6.35
N SER A 127 6.24 31.02 -5.72
CA SER A 127 7.52 30.41 -6.04
C SER A 127 8.40 30.28 -4.80
N LEU A 128 9.36 29.35 -4.85
CA LEU A 128 10.35 29.17 -3.77
C LEU A 128 11.25 30.40 -3.59
N ALA A 129 11.44 31.21 -4.65
CA ALA A 129 12.23 32.43 -4.60
C ALA A 129 11.60 33.52 -3.70
N GLU A 130 10.27 33.57 -3.64
CA GLU A 130 9.51 34.54 -2.84
C GLU A 130 9.53 34.27 -1.33
N LEU A 131 9.95 33.05 -0.91
CA LEU A 131 10.01 32.72 0.52
C LEU A 131 10.94 33.71 1.26
N PRO A 132 10.48 34.31 2.37
CA PRO A 132 11.28 35.25 3.13
C PRO A 132 12.40 34.55 3.90
N VAL A 133 13.37 35.36 4.36
CA VAL A 133 14.33 34.91 5.37
C VAL A 133 13.55 34.60 6.67
N GLY A 134 13.83 33.47 7.32
CA GLY A 134 13.11 33.01 8.50
C GLY A 134 11.75 32.37 8.21
N ALA A 135 11.48 31.98 6.94
CA ALA A 135 10.24 31.29 6.58
C ALA A 135 10.02 30.03 7.42
N LYS A 136 8.81 29.84 7.90
CA LYS A 136 8.39 28.64 8.63
C LYS A 136 8.04 27.53 7.66
N VAL A 137 8.71 26.38 7.80
CA VAL A 137 8.58 25.23 6.90
C VAL A 137 8.18 23.99 7.68
N ALA A 138 6.99 23.47 7.45
CA ALA A 138 6.50 22.24 8.11
C ALA A 138 6.90 21.00 7.30
N ILE A 139 7.46 20.01 7.98
CA ILE A 139 7.74 18.65 7.46
C ILE A 139 7.19 17.59 8.38
N ALA A 140 7.14 16.33 7.91
CA ALA A 140 6.73 15.20 8.74
C ALA A 140 7.72 14.97 9.88
N GLY A 141 7.19 14.69 11.08
CA GLY A 141 7.99 14.44 12.29
C GLY A 141 8.42 12.98 12.46
N ASP A 142 7.97 12.07 11.59
CA ASP A 142 8.52 10.70 11.60
C ASP A 142 9.86 10.66 10.83
N ALA A 143 10.76 9.81 11.31
CA ALA A 143 12.14 9.77 10.81
C ALA A 143 12.24 9.59 9.29
N VAL A 144 11.33 8.82 8.68
CA VAL A 144 11.41 8.46 7.27
C VAL A 144 10.80 9.54 6.36
N ASN A 145 9.60 10.02 6.69
CA ASN A 145 8.95 11.06 5.88
C ASN A 145 9.55 12.46 6.18
N GLY A 146 10.08 12.68 7.38
CA GLY A 146 10.89 13.85 7.71
C GLY A 146 12.15 13.92 6.83
N ALA A 147 12.90 12.81 6.76
CA ALA A 147 14.05 12.70 5.86
C ALA A 147 13.66 12.97 4.39
N ARG A 148 12.52 12.42 3.91
CA ARG A 148 12.00 12.68 2.57
C ARG A 148 11.68 14.17 2.36
N GLY A 149 11.12 14.84 3.39
CA GLY A 149 10.88 16.29 3.38
C GLY A 149 12.18 17.10 3.28
N LEU A 150 13.21 16.74 4.07
CA LEU A 150 14.52 17.40 4.01
C LEU A 150 15.22 17.22 2.66
N LEU A 151 15.18 16.02 2.09
CA LEU A 151 15.71 15.75 0.74
C LEU A 151 14.97 16.59 -0.31
N LEU A 152 13.67 16.79 -0.17
CA LEU A 152 12.89 17.64 -1.07
C LEU A 152 13.23 19.13 -0.90
N LEU A 153 13.50 19.58 0.33
CA LEU A 153 14.00 20.94 0.59
C LEU A 153 15.39 21.17 0.00
N GLU A 154 16.26 20.16 0.04
CA GLU A 154 17.57 20.22 -0.62
C GLU A 154 17.41 20.27 -2.15
N LYS A 155 16.56 19.39 -2.73
CA LYS A 155 16.22 19.44 -4.17
C LYS A 155 15.66 20.82 -4.59
N ALA A 156 14.92 21.46 -3.71
CA ALA A 156 14.38 22.80 -3.88
C ALA A 156 15.45 23.92 -3.77
N GLY A 157 16.69 23.61 -3.36
CA GLY A 157 17.76 24.59 -3.14
C GLY A 157 17.58 25.46 -1.90
N LEU A 158 16.69 25.06 -0.98
CA LEU A 158 16.41 25.84 0.23
C LEU A 158 17.39 25.52 1.36
N ILE A 159 17.93 24.32 1.40
CA ILE A 159 18.95 23.87 2.35
C ILE A 159 20.00 23.02 1.62
N LYS A 160 21.10 22.72 2.32
CA LYS A 160 22.06 21.71 1.92
C LYS A 160 22.27 20.74 3.07
N LEU A 161 22.25 19.45 2.76
CA LEU A 161 22.41 18.38 3.73
C LEU A 161 23.85 17.86 3.73
N LYS A 162 24.23 17.26 4.85
CA LYS A 162 25.50 16.52 4.95
C LYS A 162 25.50 15.35 3.95
N PRO A 163 26.53 15.21 3.12
CA PRO A 163 26.60 14.13 2.14
C PRO A 163 26.51 12.72 2.78
N GLY A 164 25.76 11.83 2.12
CA GLY A 164 25.72 10.41 2.48
C GLY A 164 24.71 10.03 3.56
N THR A 165 23.93 10.95 4.08
CA THR A 165 22.87 10.66 5.08
C THR A 165 21.63 10.00 4.47
N GLY A 166 21.29 10.32 3.20
CA GLY A 166 20.18 9.71 2.45
C GLY A 166 18.87 9.72 3.23
N PHE A 167 18.20 8.57 3.29
CA PHE A 167 16.91 8.43 3.98
C PHE A 167 16.97 8.42 5.52
N GLN A 168 18.17 8.60 6.09
CA GLN A 168 18.37 8.72 7.53
C GLN A 168 18.70 10.16 7.95
N THR A 169 18.61 11.12 7.01
CA THR A 169 18.91 12.52 7.28
C THR A 169 17.93 13.11 8.30
N THR A 170 18.43 13.97 9.14
CA THR A 170 17.68 14.69 10.18
C THR A 170 17.91 16.20 10.05
N VAL A 171 17.16 17.01 10.78
CA VAL A 171 17.35 18.47 10.83
C VAL A 171 18.77 18.84 11.28
N ALA A 172 19.42 18.02 12.10
CA ALA A 172 20.80 18.23 12.54
C ALA A 172 21.86 18.06 11.42
N ASP A 173 21.48 17.43 10.30
CA ASP A 173 22.36 17.25 9.14
C ASP A 173 22.30 18.42 8.14
N ILE A 174 21.56 19.48 8.43
CA ILE A 174 21.54 20.71 7.61
C ILE A 174 22.87 21.45 7.80
N VAL A 175 23.67 21.54 6.72
CA VAL A 175 24.97 22.21 6.73
C VAL A 175 24.92 23.62 6.15
N GLU A 176 23.93 23.93 5.28
CA GLU A 176 23.65 25.27 4.77
C GLU A 176 22.15 25.55 4.81
N ASN A 177 21.80 26.76 5.27
CA ASN A 177 20.42 27.26 5.32
C ASN A 177 20.43 28.78 5.01
N PRO A 178 20.58 29.14 3.73
CA PRO A 178 20.83 30.55 3.33
C PRO A 178 19.66 31.46 3.65
N LYS A 179 18.42 30.95 3.61
CA LYS A 179 17.23 31.73 3.96
C LYS A 179 16.88 31.63 5.45
N LYS A 180 17.68 30.91 6.27
CA LYS A 180 17.43 30.69 7.71
C LYS A 180 16.01 30.19 7.97
N ILE A 181 15.51 29.29 7.11
CA ILE A 181 14.18 28.71 7.28
C ILE A 181 14.09 27.98 8.62
N GLU A 182 12.92 28.09 9.27
CA GLU A 182 12.61 27.40 10.52
C GLU A 182 11.88 26.10 10.20
N ILE A 183 12.51 24.95 10.50
CA ILE A 183 11.89 23.64 10.29
C ILE A 183 10.97 23.32 11.47
N ILE A 184 9.72 22.99 11.17
CA ILE A 184 8.70 22.56 12.13
C ILE A 184 8.31 21.13 11.80
N GLU A 185 8.62 20.21 12.70
CA GLU A 185 8.28 18.78 12.55
C GLU A 185 6.90 18.52 13.17
N LEU A 186 5.97 17.98 12.38
CA LEU A 186 4.59 17.71 12.75
C LEU A 186 4.17 16.28 12.42
N GLU A 187 3.16 15.77 13.09
CA GLU A 187 2.51 14.52 12.65
C GLU A 187 2.08 14.64 11.20
N ALA A 188 2.51 13.69 10.37
CA ALA A 188 2.38 13.80 8.91
C ALA A 188 0.93 13.95 8.43
N VAL A 189 -0.04 13.35 9.12
CA VAL A 189 -1.48 13.51 8.83
C VAL A 189 -2.00 14.95 9.05
N GLN A 190 -1.27 15.77 9.81
CA GLN A 190 -1.66 17.16 10.11
C GLN A 190 -1.12 18.15 9.08
N LEU A 191 -0.06 17.80 8.33
CA LEU A 191 0.62 18.71 7.38
C LEU A 191 -0.34 19.38 6.38
N ALA A 192 -1.35 18.62 5.91
CA ALA A 192 -2.35 19.15 4.98
C ALA A 192 -3.19 20.31 5.56
N ARG A 193 -3.24 20.45 6.87
CA ARG A 193 -4.06 21.46 7.57
C ARG A 193 -3.23 22.64 8.08
N THR A 194 -1.90 22.56 8.04
CA THR A 194 -1.01 23.59 8.61
C THR A 194 -0.67 24.71 7.63
N LEU A 195 -1.13 24.63 6.38
CA LEU A 195 -0.79 25.57 5.30
C LEU A 195 -1.22 27.03 5.55
N ASP A 196 -2.13 27.27 6.49
CA ASP A 196 -2.52 28.63 6.90
C ASP A 196 -1.55 29.21 7.93
N ASP A 197 -0.86 28.36 8.71
CA ASP A 197 -0.01 28.76 9.82
C ASP A 197 1.47 28.87 9.47
N VAL A 198 1.89 28.22 8.35
CA VAL A 198 3.28 28.19 7.89
C VAL A 198 3.46 28.87 6.53
N ASP A 199 4.69 29.05 6.12
CA ASP A 199 5.02 29.67 4.83
C ASP A 199 5.17 28.62 3.72
N LEU A 200 5.63 27.42 4.09
CA LEU A 200 5.78 26.25 3.21
C LEU A 200 5.48 24.98 4.01
N ALA A 201 4.87 23.99 3.40
CA ALA A 201 4.69 22.69 4.01
C ALA A 201 4.97 21.55 3.02
N GLN A 202 5.59 20.48 3.53
CA GLN A 202 5.57 19.19 2.88
C GLN A 202 4.13 18.69 2.81
N GLY A 203 3.69 18.22 1.66
CA GLY A 203 2.33 17.74 1.48
C GLY A 203 2.27 16.48 0.63
N MET A 204 1.35 15.62 0.99
CA MET A 204 1.01 14.40 0.24
C MET A 204 -0.29 14.66 -0.50
N PRO A 205 -0.31 14.65 -1.83
CA PRO A 205 -1.45 15.04 -2.66
C PRO A 205 -2.79 14.43 -2.24
N HIS A 206 -2.81 13.15 -1.91
CA HIS A 206 -4.02 12.45 -1.49
C HIS A 206 -4.59 12.97 -0.16
N TYR A 207 -3.74 13.37 0.81
CA TYR A 207 -4.19 14.01 2.05
C TYR A 207 -4.64 15.46 1.83
N LEU A 208 -3.96 16.20 0.94
CA LEU A 208 -4.37 17.56 0.57
C LEU A 208 -5.73 17.57 -0.13
N ARG A 209 -5.97 16.60 -1.01
CA ARG A 209 -7.28 16.42 -1.68
C ARG A 209 -8.38 16.10 -0.68
N LEU A 210 -8.11 15.20 0.26
CA LEU A 210 -9.05 14.85 1.33
C LEU A 210 -9.36 16.06 2.22
N ALA A 211 -8.33 16.85 2.57
CA ALA A 211 -8.49 18.05 3.40
C ALA A 211 -9.17 19.22 2.66
N GLY A 212 -9.11 19.26 1.32
CA GLY A 212 -9.65 20.34 0.51
C GLY A 212 -8.99 21.72 0.76
N THR A 213 -7.76 21.73 1.31
CA THR A 213 -7.10 22.95 1.76
C THR A 213 -6.39 23.71 0.66
N ILE A 214 -5.90 23.00 -0.36
CA ILE A 214 -5.18 23.53 -1.51
C ILE A 214 -5.29 22.56 -2.69
N ASP A 215 -5.15 23.04 -3.92
CA ASP A 215 -5.05 22.17 -5.09
C ASP A 215 -3.81 21.27 -4.98
N PRO A 216 -3.95 19.95 -4.96
CA PRO A 216 -2.82 19.03 -4.89
C PRO A 216 -1.82 19.15 -6.05
N GLU A 217 -2.23 19.70 -7.19
CA GLU A 217 -1.35 19.92 -8.35
C GLU A 217 -0.55 21.23 -8.25
N SER A 218 -0.82 22.10 -7.25
CA SER A 218 -0.21 23.40 -7.08
C SER A 218 1.11 23.40 -6.30
N ALA A 219 1.75 22.25 -6.10
CA ALA A 219 3.05 22.21 -5.44
C ALA A 219 4.09 23.05 -6.17
N LEU A 220 4.92 23.78 -5.41
CA LEU A 220 6.02 24.56 -5.96
C LEU A 220 7.15 23.66 -6.51
N ILE A 221 7.25 22.44 -5.99
CA ILE A 221 8.13 21.37 -6.46
C ILE A 221 7.59 20.01 -5.99
N PHE A 222 7.82 18.96 -6.80
CA PHE A 222 7.56 17.55 -6.43
C PHE A 222 8.85 16.75 -6.36
N ASP A 223 8.86 15.69 -5.56
CA ASP A 223 9.99 14.76 -5.46
C ASP A 223 10.08 13.79 -6.65
N GLY A 224 8.96 13.40 -7.24
CA GLY A 224 8.86 12.51 -8.40
C GLY A 224 8.13 11.21 -8.10
N GLN A 225 7.74 10.48 -9.17
CA GLN A 225 6.98 9.21 -9.11
C GLN A 225 7.80 8.02 -9.59
N ASP A 226 9.09 8.21 -9.82
CA ASP A 226 10.01 7.21 -10.35
C ASP A 226 10.66 6.35 -9.27
N GLN A 227 10.53 6.74 -8.00
CA GLN A 227 11.14 6.06 -6.88
C GLN A 227 10.26 4.92 -6.35
N LYS A 228 10.38 3.72 -6.93
CA LYS A 228 9.60 2.53 -6.55
C LYS A 228 9.69 2.17 -5.06
N ILE A 229 10.74 2.59 -4.36
CA ILE A 229 10.89 2.38 -2.91
C ILE A 229 9.75 3.06 -2.11
N TYR A 230 9.13 4.09 -2.66
CA TYR A 230 8.00 4.79 -2.04
C TYR A 230 6.62 4.28 -2.48
N ALA A 231 6.56 3.17 -3.24
CA ALA A 231 5.29 2.52 -3.50
C ALA A 231 4.66 2.06 -2.18
N ILE A 232 3.40 2.43 -1.97
CA ILE A 232 2.61 1.94 -0.83
C ILE A 232 2.46 0.43 -0.96
N GLN A 233 2.63 -0.29 0.13
CA GLN A 233 2.66 -1.75 0.15
C GLN A 233 1.40 -2.33 0.79
N PHE A 234 0.95 -3.45 0.26
CA PHE A 234 0.15 -4.40 1.01
C PHE A 234 1.09 -5.16 1.94
N VAL A 235 0.83 -5.08 3.24
CA VAL A 235 1.71 -5.62 4.28
C VAL A 235 0.92 -6.59 5.15
N THR A 236 1.54 -7.70 5.54
CA THR A 236 0.94 -8.71 6.41
C THR A 236 1.97 -9.28 7.39
N ARG A 237 1.53 -10.13 8.30
CA ARG A 237 2.42 -10.97 9.11
C ARG A 237 3.05 -12.09 8.24
N PRO A 238 4.16 -12.74 8.67
CA PRO A 238 4.81 -13.80 7.91
C PRO A 238 3.86 -14.92 7.44
N GLU A 239 2.95 -15.36 8.32
CA GLU A 239 1.98 -16.42 8.02
C GLU A 239 0.86 -16.00 7.05
N GLY A 240 0.63 -14.70 6.88
CA GLY A 240 -0.40 -14.15 5.99
C GLY A 240 0.04 -13.95 4.54
N GLN A 241 1.33 -14.17 4.22
CA GLN A 241 1.85 -13.92 2.86
C GLN A 241 1.18 -14.77 1.78
N ASP A 242 0.68 -15.95 2.16
CA ASP A 242 0.00 -16.89 1.26
C ASP A 242 -1.53 -16.87 1.40
N ASP A 243 -2.11 -15.91 2.13
CA ASP A 243 -3.56 -15.78 2.26
C ASP A 243 -4.22 -15.53 0.90
N ALA A 244 -5.02 -16.48 0.46
CA ALA A 244 -5.69 -16.46 -0.83
C ALA A 244 -6.65 -15.26 -0.98
N ARG A 245 -7.27 -14.80 0.12
CA ARG A 245 -8.14 -13.62 0.13
C ARG A 245 -7.33 -12.36 -0.17
N LEU A 246 -6.18 -12.19 0.49
CA LEU A 246 -5.28 -11.05 0.28
C LEU A 246 -4.71 -11.05 -1.14
N ARG A 247 -4.27 -12.20 -1.65
CA ARG A 247 -3.76 -12.32 -3.03
C ARG A 247 -4.82 -11.99 -4.08
N THR A 248 -6.06 -12.46 -3.88
CA THR A 248 -7.18 -12.13 -4.77
C THR A 248 -7.49 -10.64 -4.73
N PHE A 249 -7.55 -10.04 -3.52
CA PHE A 249 -7.76 -8.61 -3.36
C PHE A 249 -6.68 -7.77 -4.06
N ILE A 250 -5.40 -8.12 -3.88
CA ILE A 250 -4.26 -7.45 -4.55
C ILE A 250 -4.39 -7.55 -6.07
N LYS A 251 -4.72 -8.75 -6.59
CA LYS A 251 -4.93 -8.95 -8.04
C LYS A 251 -6.05 -8.04 -8.57
N VAL A 252 -7.16 -7.94 -7.85
CA VAL A 252 -8.27 -7.05 -8.20
C VAL A 252 -7.82 -5.60 -8.15
N TYR A 253 -7.15 -5.17 -7.08
CA TYR A 253 -6.65 -3.80 -6.92
C TYR A 253 -5.74 -3.39 -8.09
N GLN A 254 -4.84 -4.26 -8.51
CA GLN A 254 -3.85 -3.95 -9.54
C GLN A 254 -4.40 -4.05 -10.98
N ASN A 255 -5.42 -4.89 -11.24
CA ASN A 255 -5.85 -5.21 -12.60
C ASN A 255 -7.27 -4.77 -12.96
N SER A 256 -8.13 -4.42 -11.98
CA SER A 256 -9.49 -3.98 -12.29
C SER A 256 -9.51 -2.60 -12.95
N PRO A 257 -10.14 -2.47 -14.14
CA PRO A 257 -10.30 -1.16 -14.76
C PRO A 257 -11.19 -0.21 -13.93
N VAL A 258 -12.08 -0.76 -13.09
CA VAL A 258 -12.93 0.02 -12.19
C VAL A 258 -12.10 0.63 -11.05
N VAL A 259 -11.17 -0.14 -10.50
CA VAL A 259 -10.21 0.36 -9.50
C VAL A 259 -9.26 1.38 -10.12
N ARG A 260 -8.77 1.15 -11.34
CA ARG A 260 -7.94 2.12 -12.07
C ARG A 260 -8.67 3.44 -12.24
N ALA A 261 -9.93 3.43 -12.69
CA ALA A 261 -10.73 4.64 -12.84
C ALA A 261 -10.95 5.35 -11.49
N ALA A 262 -11.09 4.61 -10.39
CA ALA A 262 -11.18 5.20 -9.06
C ALA A 262 -9.85 5.84 -8.61
N LEU A 263 -8.71 5.22 -8.92
CA LEU A 263 -7.39 5.80 -8.70
C LEU A 263 -7.22 7.10 -9.50
N ASP A 264 -7.53 7.10 -10.78
CA ASP A 264 -7.43 8.28 -11.65
C ASP A 264 -8.31 9.42 -11.14
N LYS A 265 -9.53 9.10 -10.68
CA LYS A 265 -10.44 10.09 -10.10
C LYS A 265 -9.94 10.66 -8.77
N THR A 266 -9.35 9.83 -7.90
CA THR A 266 -8.97 10.23 -6.54
C THR A 266 -7.55 10.76 -6.44
N GLN A 267 -6.64 10.35 -7.32
CA GLN A 267 -5.22 10.71 -7.27
C GLN A 267 -4.82 11.66 -8.41
N GLY A 268 -5.59 11.71 -9.51
CA GLY A 268 -5.27 12.49 -10.70
C GLY A 268 -3.96 12.04 -11.34
N LYS A 269 -3.11 13.01 -11.71
CA LYS A 269 -1.79 12.76 -12.32
C LYS A 269 -0.67 12.59 -11.28
N LEU A 270 -1.01 12.59 -9.99
CA LEU A 270 -0.03 12.68 -8.90
C LEU A 270 0.33 11.30 -8.31
N TYR A 271 -0.05 10.23 -9.01
CA TYR A 271 0.35 8.87 -8.67
C TYR A 271 0.87 8.12 -9.91
N SER A 272 1.60 7.06 -9.67
CA SER A 272 1.87 6.03 -10.67
C SER A 272 1.66 4.64 -10.06
N PRO A 273 1.32 3.62 -10.88
CA PRO A 273 1.23 2.25 -10.42
C PRO A 273 2.61 1.72 -10.04
N GLY A 274 2.82 1.36 -8.79
CA GLY A 274 4.09 0.78 -8.34
C GLY A 274 4.34 -0.65 -8.82
N TRP A 275 3.32 -1.31 -9.37
CA TRP A 275 3.37 -2.69 -9.91
C TRP A 275 3.61 -2.75 -11.42
N GLU A 276 3.58 -1.63 -12.13
CA GLU A 276 3.91 -1.55 -13.55
C GLU A 276 5.43 -1.30 -13.72
N ASN A 277 6.00 -1.82 -14.82
CA ASN A 277 7.43 -1.70 -15.13
C ASN A 277 7.79 -0.35 -15.75
#